data_1e4db91141b29b89f150a91bba7e7787
#
_entry.id   1e4db91141b29b89f150a91bba7e7787
#
_cell.length_a   1.000
_cell.length_b   1.000
_cell.length_c   1.000
_cell.angle_alpha   90.00
_cell.angle_beta   90.00
_cell.angle_gamma   90.00
#
_symmetry.space_group_name_H-M   'P 1'
#
loop_
_entity.id
_entity.type
_entity.pdbx_description
1 polymer ?
#
loop_
_entity_poly.entity_id
_entity_poly.type
_entity_poly.pdbx_seq_one_letter_code
_entity_poly.pdbx_strand_id
1 'polypeptide(L)'
;DLEPHIDKQTMEIHHGKHHAGYVSKLNAAIEGTDLEGKSLEDLLKNHSDNGAVRNNGGGHWNHSMFWQVMGPNAGGDPNGNVGDAINASFGSYDSMKEQFTKSALGRFGSGWVWVVASGGTLSIMSTPNQDNPAMEGKKAILGLDVWEHAYYLRYQNRRPEYVGAFWNVINWTAVNLRLG
;
A
#
# COMPACT_ATOMS: atom_id res chain seq x y z
N ASP A 1 -10.77 0.16 -15.06
CA ASP A 1 -11.85 0.03 -14.05
C ASP A 1 -11.79 1.12 -12.98
N LEU A 2 -10.61 1.75 -12.74
CA LEU A 2 -10.43 2.82 -11.74
C LEU A 2 -10.53 4.23 -12.33
N GLU A 3 -10.78 4.36 -13.64
CA GLU A 3 -11.02 5.66 -14.26
C GLU A 3 -12.33 6.28 -13.74
N PRO A 4 -12.37 7.62 -13.62
CA PRO A 4 -11.37 8.59 -14.08
C PRO A 4 -10.22 8.88 -13.09
N HIS A 5 -10.12 8.17 -11.98
CA HIS A 5 -9.22 8.49 -10.87
C HIS A 5 -7.78 7.98 -11.10
N ILE A 6 -7.64 6.75 -11.58
CA ILE A 6 -6.36 6.16 -11.98
C ILE A 6 -6.52 5.62 -13.40
N ASP A 7 -5.66 6.05 -14.33
CA ASP A 7 -5.79 5.71 -15.74
C ASP A 7 -5.42 4.25 -16.04
N LYS A 8 -6.05 3.71 -17.06
CA LYS A 8 -5.87 2.34 -17.52
C LYS A 8 -4.41 2.02 -17.83
N GLN A 9 -3.70 2.91 -18.52
CA GLN A 9 -2.31 2.68 -18.91
C GLN A 9 -1.40 2.55 -17.69
N THR A 10 -1.58 3.41 -16.68
CA THR A 10 -0.86 3.28 -15.40
C THR A 10 -1.11 1.91 -14.78
N MET A 11 -2.38 1.46 -14.70
CA MET A 11 -2.72 0.17 -14.09
C MET A 11 -2.11 -1.01 -14.84
N GLU A 12 -2.15 -1.01 -16.17
CA GLU A 12 -1.57 -2.07 -17.01
C GLU A 12 -0.05 -2.17 -16.82
N ILE A 13 0.66 -1.06 -16.76
CA ILE A 13 2.11 -1.02 -16.52
C ILE A 13 2.43 -1.37 -15.07
N HIS A 14 1.70 -0.79 -14.14
CA HIS A 14 1.94 -0.96 -12.70
C HIS A 14 1.75 -2.42 -12.27
N HIS A 15 0.67 -3.07 -12.70
CA HIS A 15 0.43 -4.49 -12.44
C HIS A 15 1.30 -5.40 -13.32
N GLY A 16 1.27 -5.20 -14.64
CA GLY A 16 1.85 -6.13 -15.61
C GLY A 16 3.37 -6.02 -15.78
N LYS A 17 3.99 -4.95 -15.33
CA LYS A 17 5.45 -4.73 -15.40
C LYS A 17 6.10 -4.55 -14.03
N HIS A 18 5.68 -3.58 -13.24
CA HIS A 18 6.29 -3.34 -11.93
C HIS A 18 6.03 -4.49 -10.96
N HIS A 19 4.79 -4.83 -10.68
CA HIS A 19 4.46 -5.93 -9.76
C HIS A 19 4.96 -7.28 -10.29
N ALA A 20 4.72 -7.60 -11.56
CA ALA A 20 5.24 -8.82 -12.18
C ALA A 20 6.78 -8.92 -12.11
N GLY A 21 7.48 -7.79 -12.25
CA GLY A 21 8.92 -7.70 -12.10
C GLY A 21 9.40 -8.00 -10.68
N TYR A 22 8.69 -7.52 -9.66
CA TYR A 22 9.01 -7.86 -8.26
C TYR A 22 8.83 -9.35 -7.98
N VAL A 23 7.72 -9.94 -8.43
CA VAL A 23 7.47 -11.39 -8.28
C VAL A 23 8.60 -12.21 -8.94
N SER A 24 8.91 -11.91 -10.21
CA SER A 24 9.95 -12.63 -10.94
C SER A 24 11.33 -12.53 -10.27
N LYS A 25 11.72 -11.33 -9.83
CA LYS A 25 13.00 -11.09 -9.17
C LYS A 25 13.08 -11.71 -7.78
N LEU A 26 11.98 -11.74 -7.02
CA LEU A 26 11.94 -12.43 -5.73
C LEU A 26 12.14 -13.93 -5.95
N ASN A 27 11.36 -14.54 -6.85
CA ASN A 27 11.46 -15.96 -7.13
C ASN A 27 12.89 -16.36 -7.52
N ALA A 28 13.51 -15.62 -8.43
CA ALA A 28 14.90 -15.86 -8.84
C ALA A 28 15.91 -15.68 -7.69
N ALA A 29 15.63 -14.81 -6.73
CA ALA A 29 16.53 -14.55 -5.61
C ALA A 29 16.47 -15.63 -4.51
N ILE A 30 15.35 -16.35 -4.39
CA ILE A 30 15.17 -17.40 -3.37
C ILE A 30 15.34 -18.81 -3.91
N GLU A 31 15.25 -19.00 -5.23
CA GLU A 31 15.41 -20.30 -5.89
C GLU A 31 16.75 -20.97 -5.53
N GLY A 32 16.69 -22.23 -5.10
CA GLY A 32 17.87 -23.01 -4.68
C GLY A 32 18.54 -22.53 -3.38
N THR A 33 17.91 -21.67 -2.60
CA THR A 33 18.40 -21.19 -1.30
C THR A 33 17.56 -21.72 -0.13
N ASP A 34 18.00 -21.50 1.11
CA ASP A 34 17.25 -21.84 2.34
C ASP A 34 15.93 -21.03 2.48
N LEU A 35 15.73 -20.05 1.60
CA LEU A 35 14.52 -19.21 1.57
C LEU A 35 13.44 -19.77 0.64
N GLU A 36 13.77 -20.74 -0.21
CA GLU A 36 12.82 -21.36 -1.12
C GLU A 36 11.69 -22.06 -0.33
N GLY A 37 10.46 -21.85 -0.77
CA GLY A 37 9.27 -22.43 -0.11
C GLY A 37 8.78 -21.69 1.14
N LYS A 38 9.49 -20.66 1.60
CA LYS A 38 8.98 -19.80 2.68
C LYS A 38 7.82 -18.92 2.22
N SER A 39 6.89 -18.63 3.13
CA SER A 39 5.80 -17.67 2.84
C SER A 39 6.36 -16.25 2.68
N LEU A 40 5.63 -15.42 1.92
CA LEU A 40 6.03 -14.03 1.71
C LEU A 40 6.09 -13.25 3.03
N GLU A 41 5.17 -13.53 3.96
CA GLU A 41 5.14 -12.93 5.29
C GLU A 41 6.38 -13.33 6.11
N ASP A 42 6.80 -14.60 6.06
CA ASP A 42 8.01 -15.07 6.74
C ASP A 42 9.26 -14.43 6.16
N LEU A 43 9.35 -14.35 4.82
CA LEU A 43 10.44 -13.68 4.13
C LEU A 43 10.58 -12.22 4.59
N LEU A 44 9.48 -11.47 4.64
CA LEU A 44 9.52 -10.06 5.01
C LEU A 44 9.84 -9.85 6.48
N LYS A 45 9.29 -10.68 7.35
CA LYS A 45 9.46 -10.53 8.80
C LYS A 45 10.86 -10.96 9.26
N ASN A 46 11.39 -12.05 8.71
CA ASN A 46 12.58 -12.70 9.24
C ASN A 46 13.81 -12.62 8.33
N HIS A 47 13.66 -12.19 7.07
CA HIS A 47 14.74 -12.20 6.07
C HIS A 47 14.85 -10.87 5.28
N SER A 48 14.27 -9.78 5.80
CA SER A 48 14.34 -8.45 5.16
C SER A 48 15.72 -7.77 5.27
N ASP A 49 16.67 -8.37 5.95
CA ASP A 49 18.10 -8.03 5.90
C ASP A 49 18.74 -8.39 4.55
N ASN A 50 18.18 -9.40 3.84
CA ASN A 50 18.51 -9.69 2.45
C ASN A 50 17.90 -8.62 1.54
N GLY A 51 18.74 -7.83 0.87
CA GLY A 51 18.30 -6.72 0.02
C GLY A 51 17.37 -7.13 -1.13
N ALA A 52 17.55 -8.32 -1.71
CA ALA A 52 16.68 -8.82 -2.78
C ALA A 52 15.28 -9.18 -2.23
N VAL A 53 15.21 -9.84 -1.06
CA VAL A 53 13.97 -10.14 -0.36
C VAL A 53 13.27 -8.85 0.07
N ARG A 54 13.99 -7.92 0.71
CA ARG A 54 13.45 -6.63 1.14
C ARG A 54 12.80 -5.86 0.00
N ASN A 55 13.54 -5.68 -1.10
CA ASN A 55 13.06 -4.86 -2.21
C ASN A 55 12.01 -5.58 -3.05
N ASN A 56 12.24 -6.84 -3.44
CA ASN A 56 11.33 -7.54 -4.35
C ASN A 56 10.19 -8.22 -3.59
N GLY A 57 10.47 -8.80 -2.42
CA GLY A 57 9.42 -9.33 -1.53
C GLY A 57 8.52 -8.20 -1.01
N GLY A 58 9.11 -7.09 -0.58
CA GLY A 58 8.38 -5.88 -0.20
C GLY A 58 7.50 -5.37 -1.34
N GLY A 59 8.08 -5.22 -2.54
CA GLY A 59 7.34 -4.81 -3.73
C GLY A 59 6.19 -5.75 -4.08
N HIS A 60 6.41 -7.07 -4.02
CA HIS A 60 5.35 -8.05 -4.25
C HIS A 60 4.21 -7.90 -3.22
N TRP A 61 4.53 -7.85 -1.94
CA TRP A 61 3.54 -7.72 -0.87
C TRP A 61 2.75 -6.41 -0.94
N ASN A 62 3.44 -5.29 -1.13
CA ASN A 62 2.84 -3.97 -1.21
C ASN A 62 1.80 -3.87 -2.33
N HIS A 63 2.17 -4.34 -3.53
CA HIS A 63 1.30 -4.30 -4.69
C HIS A 63 0.14 -5.29 -4.58
N SER A 64 0.36 -6.50 -4.02
CA SER A 64 -0.71 -7.46 -3.76
C SER A 64 -1.79 -6.88 -2.86
N MET A 65 -1.39 -6.16 -1.81
CA MET A 65 -2.33 -5.44 -0.94
C MET A 65 -3.01 -4.28 -1.67
N PHE A 66 -2.25 -3.49 -2.45
CA PHE A 66 -2.74 -2.30 -3.14
C PHE A 66 -3.91 -2.61 -4.07
N TRP A 67 -3.82 -3.70 -4.83
CA TRP A 67 -4.91 -4.15 -5.70
C TRP A 67 -6.17 -4.54 -4.93
N GLN A 68 -6.04 -5.06 -3.74
CA GLN A 68 -7.19 -5.47 -2.90
C GLN A 68 -7.92 -4.29 -2.26
N VAL A 69 -7.18 -3.24 -1.88
CA VAL A 69 -7.77 -2.08 -1.19
C VAL A 69 -8.32 -1.02 -2.13
N MET A 70 -8.26 -1.26 -3.42
CA MET A 70 -8.90 -0.42 -4.45
C MET A 70 -9.99 -1.18 -5.19
N GLY A 71 -10.97 -0.47 -5.74
CA GLY A 71 -12.01 -1.07 -6.56
C GLY A 71 -12.77 -0.06 -7.41
N PRO A 72 -13.41 -0.53 -8.49
CA PRO A 72 -14.31 0.29 -9.29
C PRO A 72 -15.57 0.64 -8.49
N ASN A 73 -16.10 1.84 -8.70
CA ASN A 73 -17.30 2.33 -8.02
C ASN A 73 -17.21 2.26 -6.48
N ALA A 74 -15.98 2.40 -5.96
CA ALA A 74 -15.65 2.38 -4.54
C ALA A 74 -15.53 3.82 -3.98
N GLY A 75 -14.80 4.00 -2.87
CA GLY A 75 -14.69 5.31 -2.21
C GLY A 75 -15.82 5.55 -1.21
N GLY A 76 -16.15 6.83 -1.00
CA GLY A 76 -17.11 7.23 0.01
C GLY A 76 -16.55 7.15 1.44
N ASP A 77 -17.43 7.14 2.42
CA ASP A 77 -17.05 7.11 3.83
C ASP A 77 -16.77 5.68 4.33
N PRO A 78 -15.76 5.50 5.20
CA PRO A 78 -15.53 4.23 5.84
C PRO A 78 -16.70 3.84 6.73
N ASN A 79 -17.06 2.56 6.71
CA ASN A 79 -18.17 2.02 7.50
C ASN A 79 -17.74 0.80 8.32
N GLY A 80 -18.62 0.32 9.21
CA GLY A 80 -18.34 -0.82 10.07
C GLY A 80 -17.15 -0.59 11.00
N ASN A 81 -16.48 -1.67 11.37
CA ASN A 81 -15.40 -1.64 12.36
C ASN A 81 -14.27 -0.66 11.99
N VAL A 82 -13.96 -0.50 10.70
CA VAL A 82 -12.91 0.45 10.28
C VAL A 82 -13.34 1.90 10.48
N GLY A 83 -14.62 2.24 10.24
CA GLY A 83 -15.14 3.57 10.52
C GLY A 83 -15.07 3.91 12.00
N ASP A 84 -15.47 2.98 12.87
CA ASP A 84 -15.40 3.14 14.32
C ASP A 84 -13.93 3.28 14.79
N ALA A 85 -13.03 2.44 14.29
CA ALA A 85 -11.60 2.51 14.62
C ALA A 85 -10.93 3.82 14.15
N ILE A 86 -11.32 4.35 12.99
CA ILE A 86 -10.87 5.64 12.48
C ILE A 86 -11.33 6.76 13.41
N ASN A 87 -12.61 6.79 13.77
CA ASN A 87 -13.15 7.80 14.69
C ASN A 87 -12.49 7.73 16.08
N ALA A 88 -12.28 6.52 16.59
CA ALA A 88 -11.62 6.34 17.87
C ALA A 88 -10.15 6.78 17.86
N SER A 89 -9.42 6.55 16.75
CA SER A 89 -7.98 6.81 16.66
C SER A 89 -7.63 8.22 16.20
N PHE A 90 -8.43 8.81 15.33
CA PHE A 90 -8.14 10.11 14.69
C PHE A 90 -9.18 11.19 15.01
N GLY A 91 -10.27 10.86 15.70
CA GLY A 91 -11.37 11.77 16.00
C GLY A 91 -12.39 11.90 14.85
N SER A 92 -11.97 11.78 13.60
CA SER A 92 -12.84 11.78 12.42
C SER A 92 -12.15 11.22 11.19
N TYR A 93 -12.94 10.85 10.18
CA TYR A 93 -12.41 10.44 8.88
C TYR A 93 -11.64 11.58 8.18
N ASP A 94 -12.13 12.81 8.27
CA ASP A 94 -11.45 13.96 7.68
C ASP A 94 -10.09 14.22 8.33
N SER A 95 -9.99 14.09 9.65
CA SER A 95 -8.71 14.19 10.35
C SER A 95 -7.72 13.09 9.93
N MET A 96 -8.21 11.86 9.74
CA MET A 96 -7.38 10.78 9.19
C MET A 96 -6.91 11.11 7.76
N LYS A 97 -7.81 11.57 6.88
CA LYS A 97 -7.46 11.97 5.49
C LYS A 97 -6.40 13.05 5.46
N GLU A 98 -6.53 14.06 6.33
CA GLU A 98 -5.55 15.14 6.43
C GLU A 98 -4.16 14.60 6.83
N GLN A 99 -4.11 13.79 7.89
CA GLN A 99 -2.85 13.20 8.39
C GLN A 99 -2.21 12.26 7.36
N PHE A 100 -3.02 11.43 6.68
CA PHE A 100 -2.56 10.53 5.63
C PHE A 100 -2.01 11.31 4.44
N THR A 101 -2.75 12.32 3.98
CA THR A 101 -2.33 13.19 2.88
C THR A 101 -1.03 13.92 3.22
N LYS A 102 -0.91 14.48 4.41
CA LYS A 102 0.33 15.10 4.88
C LYS A 102 1.51 14.13 4.85
N SER A 103 1.30 12.90 5.30
CA SER A 103 2.31 11.84 5.26
C SER A 103 2.70 11.47 3.82
N ALA A 104 1.72 11.37 2.91
CA ALA A 104 1.94 11.06 1.50
C ALA A 104 2.74 12.14 0.76
N LEU A 105 2.42 13.41 1.02
CA LEU A 105 3.11 14.55 0.43
C LEU A 105 4.50 14.76 1.05
N GLY A 106 4.65 14.44 2.33
CA GLY A 106 5.92 14.54 3.06
C GLY A 106 6.90 13.41 2.74
N ARG A 107 6.48 12.31 2.11
CA ARG A 107 7.38 11.24 1.70
C ARG A 107 8.31 11.72 0.59
N PHE A 108 9.56 12.01 0.94
CA PHE A 108 10.59 12.40 -0.01
C PHE A 108 11.04 11.19 -0.83
N GLY A 109 10.99 11.32 -2.17
CA GLY A 109 11.33 10.24 -3.09
C GLY A 109 10.25 9.16 -3.16
N SER A 110 10.69 7.95 -3.51
CA SER A 110 9.82 6.77 -3.65
C SER A 110 9.46 6.16 -2.31
N GLY A 111 8.24 5.68 -2.19
CA GLY A 111 7.80 4.99 -0.98
C GLY A 111 6.30 4.79 -0.92
N TRP A 112 5.82 4.50 0.28
CA TRP A 112 4.44 4.18 0.57
C TRP A 112 3.95 4.90 1.81
N VAL A 113 2.63 5.09 1.90
CA VAL A 113 1.96 5.57 3.12
C VAL A 113 0.93 4.54 3.54
N TRP A 114 0.84 4.30 4.83
CA TRP A 114 0.05 3.21 5.40
C TRP A 114 -0.84 3.70 6.53
N VAL A 115 -2.04 3.09 6.63
CA VAL A 115 -2.77 3.01 7.90
C VAL A 115 -2.47 1.65 8.51
N VAL A 116 -1.94 1.64 9.72
CA VAL A 116 -1.57 0.42 10.45
C VAL A 116 -2.39 0.26 11.71
N ALA A 117 -2.74 -0.98 12.02
CA ALA A 117 -3.49 -1.36 13.21
C ALA A 117 -2.56 -2.02 14.24
N SER A 118 -2.67 -1.61 15.51
CA SER A 118 -1.96 -2.21 16.63
C SER A 118 -2.77 -2.04 17.92
N GLY A 119 -3.08 -3.14 18.61
CA GLY A 119 -3.78 -3.09 19.90
C GLY A 119 -5.13 -2.36 19.88
N GLY A 120 -5.86 -2.45 18.77
CA GLY A 120 -7.15 -1.76 18.59
C GLY A 120 -7.05 -0.28 18.18
N THR A 121 -5.84 0.24 18.02
CA THR A 121 -5.61 1.63 17.61
C THR A 121 -5.05 1.68 16.19
N LEU A 122 -5.46 2.68 15.42
CA LEU A 122 -4.90 2.96 14.09
C LEU A 122 -3.88 4.10 14.17
N SER A 123 -2.85 4.00 13.34
CA SER A 123 -1.87 5.08 13.14
C SER A 123 -1.43 5.17 11.69
N ILE A 124 -0.84 6.32 11.32
CA ILE A 124 -0.31 6.54 9.98
C ILE A 124 1.21 6.48 10.04
N MET A 125 1.80 5.77 9.07
CA MET A 125 3.24 5.75 8.88
C MET A 125 3.60 5.82 7.40
N SER A 126 4.82 6.20 7.07
CA SER A 126 5.35 6.11 5.72
C SER A 126 6.67 5.37 5.71
N THR A 127 6.90 4.62 4.63
CA THR A 127 8.12 3.83 4.44
C THR A 127 8.81 4.19 3.12
N PRO A 128 10.15 4.15 3.05
CA PRO A 128 10.87 4.40 1.81
C PRO A 128 10.82 3.17 0.90
N ASN A 129 10.99 3.39 -0.38
CA ASN A 129 11.12 2.36 -1.42
C ASN A 129 10.00 1.31 -1.32
N GLN A 130 10.36 0.03 -1.14
CA GLN A 130 9.39 -1.06 -0.98
C GLN A 130 9.33 -1.61 0.45
N ASP A 131 9.91 -0.90 1.42
CA ASP A 131 9.73 -1.23 2.83
C ASP A 131 8.26 -1.12 3.22
N ASN A 132 7.83 -1.96 4.16
CA ASN A 132 6.44 -2.02 4.59
C ASN A 132 6.27 -2.37 6.07
N PRO A 133 5.07 -2.15 6.62
CA PRO A 133 4.79 -2.42 8.03
C PRO A 133 4.98 -3.89 8.46
N ALA A 134 4.82 -4.87 7.53
CA ALA A 134 4.99 -6.28 7.85
C ALA A 134 6.43 -6.63 8.26
N MET A 135 7.43 -5.91 7.72
CA MET A 135 8.84 -6.05 8.11
C MET A 135 9.08 -5.66 9.57
N GLU A 136 8.21 -4.82 10.14
CA GLU A 136 8.24 -4.39 11.56
C GLU A 136 7.21 -5.15 12.41
N GLY A 137 6.58 -6.20 11.85
CA GLY A 137 5.53 -6.95 12.54
C GLY A 137 4.23 -6.18 12.77
N LYS A 138 4.01 -5.08 12.04
CA LYS A 138 2.80 -4.26 12.11
C LYS A 138 1.78 -4.71 11.06
N LYS A 139 0.49 -4.57 11.38
CA LYS A 139 -0.62 -4.93 10.48
C LYS A 139 -1.05 -3.71 9.66
N ALA A 140 -0.71 -3.67 8.38
CA ALA A 140 -1.23 -2.66 7.47
C ALA A 140 -2.64 -3.01 7.02
N ILE A 141 -3.56 -2.04 7.07
CA ILE A 141 -4.94 -2.20 6.61
C ILE A 141 -5.24 -1.40 5.34
N LEU A 142 -4.54 -0.29 5.12
CA LEU A 142 -4.62 0.54 3.92
C LEU A 142 -3.21 0.99 3.53
N GLY A 143 -2.93 1.04 2.24
CA GLY A 143 -1.65 1.52 1.71
C GLY A 143 -1.83 2.30 0.42
N LEU A 144 -1.00 3.32 0.20
CA LEU A 144 -0.92 4.12 -1.02
C LEU A 144 0.51 4.14 -1.53
N ASP A 145 0.69 3.74 -2.78
CA ASP A 145 1.94 3.88 -3.51
C ASP A 145 2.16 5.35 -3.90
N VAL A 146 3.27 5.94 -3.45
CA VAL A 146 3.67 7.30 -3.82
C VAL A 146 4.97 7.32 -4.65
N TRP A 147 5.38 6.17 -5.20
CA TRP A 147 6.33 6.12 -6.29
C TRP A 147 5.76 6.87 -7.50
N GLU A 148 6.58 7.58 -8.23
CA GLU A 148 6.14 8.33 -9.42
C GLU A 148 5.50 7.43 -10.48
N HIS A 149 5.93 6.18 -10.63
CA HIS A 149 5.32 5.23 -11.56
C HIS A 149 3.82 4.97 -11.30
N ALA A 150 3.36 5.20 -10.08
CA ALA A 150 1.96 4.99 -9.70
C ALA A 150 1.02 6.08 -10.22
N TYR A 151 1.55 7.26 -10.61
CA TYR A 151 0.70 8.40 -10.94
C TYR A 151 1.22 9.31 -12.07
N TYR A 152 2.47 9.15 -12.53
CA TYR A 152 3.12 10.14 -13.40
C TYR A 152 2.44 10.30 -14.76
N LEU A 153 1.92 9.23 -15.37
CA LEU A 153 1.28 9.30 -16.69
C LEU A 153 0.07 10.22 -16.69
N ARG A 154 -0.72 10.21 -15.61
CA ARG A 154 -1.91 11.06 -15.52
C ARG A 154 -1.65 12.37 -14.79
N TYR A 155 -0.90 12.34 -13.70
CA TYR A 155 -0.76 13.48 -12.79
C TYR A 155 0.60 14.17 -12.87
N GLN A 156 1.60 13.61 -13.56
CA GLN A 156 2.97 14.09 -13.61
C GLN A 156 3.47 14.40 -12.19
N ASN A 157 3.96 15.63 -11.96
CA ASN A 157 4.47 16.04 -10.65
C ASN A 157 3.37 16.42 -9.64
N ARG A 158 2.08 16.29 -10.01
CA ARG A 158 0.95 16.72 -9.17
C ARG A 158 0.51 15.62 -8.21
N ARG A 159 1.44 15.15 -7.35
CA ARG A 159 1.14 14.13 -6.33
C ARG A 159 -0.09 14.49 -5.46
N PRO A 160 -0.34 15.76 -5.08
CA PRO A 160 -1.54 16.11 -4.31
C PRO A 160 -2.85 15.71 -5.00
N GLU A 161 -2.94 15.86 -6.33
CA GLU A 161 -4.13 15.49 -7.09
C GLU A 161 -4.32 13.96 -7.12
N TYR A 162 -3.24 13.20 -7.28
CA TYR A 162 -3.27 11.74 -7.19
C TYR A 162 -3.73 11.24 -5.82
N VAL A 163 -3.16 11.81 -4.75
CA VAL A 163 -3.57 11.47 -3.37
C VAL A 163 -5.06 11.80 -3.15
N GLY A 164 -5.52 12.93 -3.67
CA GLY A 164 -6.95 13.29 -3.63
C GLY A 164 -7.84 12.33 -4.41
N ALA A 165 -7.38 11.85 -5.58
CA ALA A 165 -8.11 10.91 -6.41
C ALA A 165 -8.21 9.51 -5.78
N PHE A 166 -7.21 9.08 -5.03
CA PHE A 166 -7.16 7.77 -4.36
C PHE A 166 -8.36 7.53 -3.44
N TRP A 167 -8.85 8.56 -2.74
CA TRP A 167 -10.00 8.44 -1.83
C TRP A 167 -11.28 7.96 -2.52
N ASN A 168 -11.39 8.16 -3.85
CA ASN A 168 -12.55 7.74 -4.63
C ASN A 168 -12.51 6.27 -5.07
N VAL A 169 -11.39 5.58 -4.86
CA VAL A 169 -11.22 4.19 -5.29
C VAL A 169 -10.97 3.22 -4.14
N ILE A 170 -10.99 3.69 -2.89
CA ILE A 170 -10.74 2.83 -1.72
C ILE A 170 -11.89 1.85 -1.53
N ASN A 171 -11.57 0.56 -1.50
CA ASN A 171 -12.50 -0.51 -1.17
C ASN A 171 -12.57 -0.70 0.35
N TRP A 172 -13.46 0.05 1.00
CA TRP A 172 -13.63 -0.01 2.45
C TRP A 172 -14.04 -1.38 2.98
N THR A 173 -14.73 -2.20 2.18
CA THR A 173 -15.03 -3.60 2.55
C THR A 173 -13.75 -4.41 2.69
N ALA A 174 -12.82 -4.29 1.75
CA ALA A 174 -11.53 -4.97 1.84
C ALA A 174 -10.68 -4.43 3.01
N VAL A 175 -10.71 -3.12 3.27
CA VAL A 175 -10.02 -2.52 4.42
C VAL A 175 -10.59 -3.03 5.74
N ASN A 176 -11.93 -3.18 5.85
CA ASN A 176 -12.60 -3.77 7.01
C ASN A 176 -12.16 -5.22 7.26
N LEU A 177 -12.13 -6.05 6.19
CA LEU A 177 -11.67 -7.44 6.29
C LEU A 177 -10.21 -7.53 6.74
N ARG A 178 -9.39 -6.57 6.34
CA ARG A 178 -7.98 -6.49 6.77
C ARG A 178 -7.85 -6.03 8.22
N LEU A 179 -8.78 -5.25 8.74
CA LEU A 179 -8.77 -4.86 10.15
C LEU A 179 -9.09 -6.06 11.06
N GLY A 180 -10.04 -6.89 10.68
CA GLY A 180 -10.46 -8.11 11.40
C GLY A 180 -11.71 -7.93 12.22
#